data_916133be29ffd744af16ca0e5704060b
#
_entry.id   916133be29ffd744af16ca0e5704060b
#
_cell.length_a   1.000
_cell.length_b   1.000
_cell.length_c   1.000
_cell.angle_alpha   90.00
_cell.angle_beta   90.00
_cell.angle_gamma   90.00
#
_symmetry.space_group_name_H-M   'P 1'
#
loop_
_entity.id
_entity.type
_entity.pdbx_description
1 polymer ?
#
loop_
_entity_poly.entity_id
_entity_poly.type
_entity_poly.pdbx_seq_one_letter_code
_entity_poly.pdbx_strand_id
1 'polypeptide(L)'
;KKDLLPDGIHPSGLGQTIIAKRLYEVIHQEQMMSINFFDDKNITIEKSENFYGYSLLNFKIDSTQCKIVAPKKMAKGQPWVLRARFWGHEPQTDIALLERGFHIAYCDVSSLYGSKLALKRWNNFYKLMTSTGLSKKVVLEGMSRGGLIIYNWAAKNPKKIAGIYADAPVLDGKSWPGGMGQGKLSKGDWGRFKKVYKLKNEKKLEKFKDNPIHKVKKIVKGGYPILHVVGDADKVVPISENTTLFEKKIKQFSGDIEVIHKPNTGHHPHSLQNPTPIVDFMLRATDQKVNFATIPSPSAEYRSAAGWTNGTDWWAQAHDIDSVVQTLKNIDVLLIGNSITQSWGGSGNRNYINSNAGTEAAKTYFKEITWMNAGISGDRTQHVLWRIEKGNYENANPKMVVVTIGVNNFRDNNAFEIFEGIKKMITLTRVKFKNSKIIVLGPLPTGIDPTQKSRQKYNSVHKLLSAFKTPDNVK
;
A
#
# COMPACT_ATOMS: atom_id res chain seq x y z
N LYS A 1 0.37 -33.01 18.14
CA LYS A 1 0.33 -33.79 16.87
C LYS A 1 -0.60 -34.99 16.97
N LYS A 2 -0.52 -35.81 18.04
CA LYS A 2 -1.39 -36.99 18.22
C LYS A 2 -2.90 -36.63 18.25
N ASP A 3 -3.28 -35.48 18.75
CA ASP A 3 -4.68 -35.04 18.80
C ASP A 3 -5.23 -34.63 17.42
N LEU A 4 -4.37 -34.34 16.46
CA LEU A 4 -4.76 -33.95 15.09
C LEU A 4 -4.66 -35.07 14.10
N LEU A 5 -3.70 -35.97 14.28
CA LEU A 5 -3.41 -37.13 13.44
C LEU A 5 -3.19 -38.36 14.34
N PRO A 6 -4.27 -39.01 14.85
CA PRO A 6 -4.18 -40.08 15.84
C PRO A 6 -3.34 -41.29 15.36
N ASP A 7 -3.43 -41.63 14.10
CA ASP A 7 -2.68 -42.74 13.46
C ASP A 7 -1.49 -42.26 12.62
N GLY A 8 -1.18 -40.96 12.66
CA GLY A 8 -0.09 -40.34 11.89
C GLY A 8 -0.42 -40.04 10.42
N ILE A 9 -1.60 -40.44 9.94
CA ILE A 9 -2.02 -40.31 8.53
C ILE A 9 -3.39 -39.60 8.41
N HIS A 10 -4.37 -40.08 9.17
CA HIS A 10 -5.74 -39.59 9.05
C HIS A 10 -6.05 -38.48 10.06
N PRO A 11 -6.60 -37.34 9.62
CA PRO A 11 -6.99 -36.28 10.55
C PRO A 11 -8.10 -36.73 11.51
N SER A 12 -7.93 -36.42 12.79
CA SER A 12 -9.01 -36.52 13.79
C SER A 12 -10.17 -35.58 13.45
N GLY A 13 -11.29 -35.67 14.15
CA GLY A 13 -12.39 -34.72 14.03
C GLY A 13 -11.93 -33.26 14.22
N LEU A 14 -11.00 -33.01 15.15
CA LEU A 14 -10.38 -31.69 15.33
C LEU A 14 -9.48 -31.33 14.13
N GLY A 15 -8.69 -32.26 13.61
CA GLY A 15 -7.86 -32.05 12.42
C GLY A 15 -8.71 -31.74 11.19
N GLN A 16 -9.80 -32.47 10.99
CA GLN A 16 -10.77 -32.19 9.91
C GLN A 16 -11.46 -30.83 10.06
N THR A 17 -11.81 -30.44 11.28
CA THR A 17 -12.40 -29.11 11.55
C THR A 17 -11.44 -27.98 11.19
N ILE A 18 -10.15 -28.14 11.50
CA ILE A 18 -9.11 -27.15 11.13
C ILE A 18 -8.96 -27.06 9.60
N ILE A 19 -8.94 -28.21 8.92
CA ILE A 19 -8.88 -28.25 7.45
C ILE A 19 -10.13 -27.63 6.84
N ALA A 20 -11.32 -27.99 7.30
CA ALA A 20 -12.58 -27.44 6.82
C ALA A 20 -12.67 -25.94 7.03
N LYS A 21 -12.26 -25.45 8.22
CA LYS A 21 -12.19 -24.02 8.50
C LYS A 21 -11.24 -23.30 7.56
N ARG A 22 -10.07 -23.88 7.28
CA ARG A 22 -9.10 -23.28 6.36
C ARG A 22 -9.59 -23.29 4.91
N LEU A 23 -10.21 -24.37 4.47
CA LEU A 23 -10.84 -24.47 3.16
C LEU A 23 -11.99 -23.46 3.05
N TYR A 24 -12.85 -23.35 4.07
CA TYR A 24 -13.91 -22.34 4.12
C TYR A 24 -13.36 -20.92 4.00
N GLU A 25 -12.27 -20.60 4.76
CA GLU A 25 -11.62 -19.28 4.67
C GLU A 25 -11.08 -19.02 3.26
N VAL A 26 -10.45 -19.99 2.61
CA VAL A 26 -9.91 -19.87 1.25
C VAL A 26 -11.04 -19.76 0.21
N ILE A 27 -12.01 -20.67 0.28
CA ILE A 27 -13.16 -20.69 -0.65
C ILE A 27 -13.98 -19.40 -0.49
N HIS A 28 -14.21 -18.96 0.75
CA HIS A 28 -14.96 -17.72 0.99
C HIS A 28 -14.18 -16.48 0.53
N GLN A 29 -12.86 -16.51 0.59
CA GLN A 29 -11.98 -15.46 0.09
C GLN A 29 -12.00 -15.37 -1.44
N GLU A 30 -11.99 -16.52 -2.14
CA GLU A 30 -12.15 -16.58 -3.59
C GLU A 30 -13.60 -16.29 -4.03
N GLN A 31 -14.59 -16.79 -3.29
CA GLN A 31 -16.01 -16.54 -3.56
C GLN A 31 -16.39 -15.07 -3.38
N MET A 32 -15.82 -14.36 -2.40
CA MET A 32 -16.06 -12.92 -2.22
C MET A 32 -15.60 -12.09 -3.42
N MET A 33 -14.60 -12.55 -4.16
CA MET A 33 -14.14 -11.90 -5.40
C MET A 33 -14.90 -12.36 -6.65
N SER A 34 -15.53 -13.53 -6.64
CA SER A 34 -16.11 -14.13 -7.86
C SER A 34 -17.63 -14.22 -7.88
N ILE A 35 -18.30 -14.55 -6.79
CA ILE A 35 -19.71 -14.95 -6.82
C ILE A 35 -20.68 -13.76 -6.98
N ASN A 36 -20.49 -12.67 -6.24
CA ASN A 36 -21.43 -11.55 -6.25
C ASN A 36 -21.29 -10.63 -7.47
N PHE A 37 -20.16 -10.69 -8.20
CA PHE A 37 -19.99 -9.94 -9.45
C PHE A 37 -20.66 -10.61 -10.65
N PHE A 38 -20.82 -11.93 -10.64
CA PHE A 38 -21.35 -12.70 -11.76
C PHE A 38 -22.89 -12.72 -11.83
N ASP A 39 -23.56 -12.48 -10.71
CA ASP A 39 -25.05 -12.55 -10.64
C ASP A 39 -25.74 -11.27 -11.11
N ASP A 40 -25.02 -10.15 -11.27
CA ASP A 40 -25.57 -8.89 -11.79
C ASP A 40 -25.38 -8.80 -13.32
N LYS A 41 -26.48 -8.84 -14.07
CA LYS A 41 -26.49 -8.78 -15.54
C LYS A 41 -25.85 -7.50 -16.12
N ASN A 42 -25.64 -6.48 -15.29
CA ASN A 42 -25.03 -5.21 -15.71
C ASN A 42 -23.51 -5.18 -15.52
N ILE A 43 -22.89 -6.29 -15.06
CA ILE A 43 -21.47 -6.40 -14.84
C ILE A 43 -20.82 -7.22 -15.93
N THR A 44 -19.83 -6.65 -16.59
CA THR A 44 -18.98 -7.34 -17.56
C THR A 44 -17.56 -7.42 -17.04
N ILE A 45 -17.09 -8.63 -16.73
CA ILE A 45 -15.69 -8.87 -16.35
C ILE A 45 -14.86 -8.86 -17.63
N GLU A 46 -13.78 -8.06 -17.62
CA GLU A 46 -12.90 -7.92 -18.77
C GLU A 46 -11.63 -8.76 -18.61
N LYS A 47 -10.90 -8.57 -17.54
CA LYS A 47 -9.66 -9.29 -17.26
C LYS A 47 -9.20 -9.18 -15.80
N SER A 48 -8.41 -10.16 -15.39
CA SER A 48 -7.60 -10.09 -14.18
C SER A 48 -6.17 -9.74 -14.52
N GLU A 49 -5.56 -8.86 -13.75
CA GLU A 49 -4.18 -8.37 -13.94
C GLU A 49 -3.42 -8.41 -12.62
N ASN A 50 -2.11 -8.20 -12.70
CA ASN A 50 -1.27 -8.00 -11.54
C ASN A 50 -1.08 -6.51 -11.25
N PHE A 51 -1.40 -6.09 -10.02
CA PHE A 51 -1.12 -4.75 -9.52
C PHE A 51 -0.09 -4.86 -8.38
N TYR A 52 1.18 -4.73 -8.71
CA TYR A 52 2.28 -4.82 -7.73
C TYR A 52 2.22 -6.06 -6.83
N GLY A 53 1.93 -7.23 -7.41
CA GLY A 53 1.82 -8.50 -6.70
C GLY A 53 0.44 -8.79 -6.08
N TYR A 54 -0.54 -7.94 -6.31
CA TYR A 54 -1.94 -8.12 -5.89
C TYR A 54 -2.85 -8.41 -7.07
N SER A 55 -3.94 -9.14 -6.84
CA SER A 55 -4.94 -9.42 -7.86
C SER A 55 -5.78 -8.17 -8.15
N LEU A 56 -5.75 -7.70 -9.39
CA LEU A 56 -6.55 -6.61 -9.93
C LEU A 56 -7.60 -7.16 -10.87
N LEU A 57 -8.87 -6.93 -10.56
CA LEU A 57 -10.00 -7.24 -11.44
C LEU A 57 -10.45 -5.98 -12.18
N ASN A 58 -10.49 -6.05 -13.51
CA ASN A 58 -11.07 -5.03 -14.38
C ASN A 58 -12.47 -5.46 -14.82
N PHE A 59 -13.45 -4.58 -14.69
CA PHE A 59 -14.83 -4.88 -15.07
C PHE A 59 -15.59 -3.61 -15.46
N LYS A 60 -16.79 -3.79 -16.01
CA LYS A 60 -17.71 -2.69 -16.32
C LYS A 60 -19.02 -2.83 -15.56
N ILE A 61 -19.54 -1.70 -15.12
CA ILE A 61 -20.95 -1.55 -14.73
C ILE A 61 -21.60 -0.70 -15.84
N ASP A 62 -22.52 -1.29 -16.58
CA ASP A 62 -22.98 -0.73 -17.84
C ASP A 62 -21.77 -0.45 -18.76
N SER A 63 -21.56 0.80 -19.15
CA SER A 63 -20.41 1.23 -19.95
C SER A 63 -19.28 1.85 -19.13
N THR A 64 -19.37 1.82 -17.79
CA THR A 64 -18.41 2.49 -16.92
C THR A 64 -17.30 1.55 -16.49
N GLN A 65 -16.06 1.87 -16.81
CA GLN A 65 -14.89 1.13 -16.38
C GLN A 65 -14.73 1.16 -14.87
N CYS A 66 -14.52 0.01 -14.28
CA CYS A 66 -14.32 -0.19 -12.86
C CYS A 66 -13.12 -1.11 -12.59
N LYS A 67 -12.51 -0.94 -11.44
CA LYS A 67 -11.37 -1.73 -11.01
C LYS A 67 -11.47 -2.01 -9.51
N ILE A 68 -10.98 -3.17 -9.10
CA ILE A 68 -10.76 -3.49 -7.69
C ILE A 68 -9.50 -4.32 -7.54
N VAL A 69 -8.67 -3.97 -6.55
CA VAL A 69 -7.50 -4.73 -6.13
C VAL A 69 -7.78 -5.31 -4.75
N ALA A 70 -7.57 -6.62 -4.62
CA ALA A 70 -7.73 -7.32 -3.35
C ALA A 70 -6.41 -7.45 -2.60
N PRO A 71 -6.39 -7.29 -1.27
CA PRO A 71 -5.23 -7.56 -0.44
C PRO A 71 -5.00 -9.07 -0.32
N LYS A 72 -3.76 -9.48 0.03
CA LYS A 72 -3.43 -10.89 0.30
C LYS A 72 -4.19 -11.44 1.51
N LYS A 73 -4.45 -10.58 2.49
CA LYS A 73 -5.25 -10.89 3.67
C LYS A 73 -6.09 -9.67 4.02
N MET A 74 -7.40 -9.83 4.02
CA MET A 74 -8.33 -8.76 4.36
C MET A 74 -8.23 -8.37 5.82
N ALA A 75 -8.24 -7.08 6.11
CA ALA A 75 -8.35 -6.54 7.46
C ALA A 75 -9.78 -6.72 7.99
N LYS A 76 -9.92 -6.77 9.31
CA LYS A 76 -11.23 -6.86 9.97
C LYS A 76 -12.15 -5.72 9.52
N GLY A 77 -13.39 -6.05 9.18
CA GLY A 77 -14.38 -5.07 8.70
C GLY A 77 -14.19 -4.68 7.23
N GLN A 78 -13.25 -5.31 6.53
CA GLN A 78 -13.02 -5.17 5.08
C GLN A 78 -12.96 -3.71 4.61
N PRO A 79 -12.03 -2.91 5.15
CA PRO A 79 -11.86 -1.52 4.77
C PRO A 79 -11.42 -1.41 3.32
N TRP A 80 -11.80 -0.32 2.68
CA TRP A 80 -11.46 -0.05 1.29
C TRP A 80 -11.32 1.43 0.98
N VAL A 81 -10.58 1.72 -0.07
CA VAL A 81 -10.38 3.05 -0.62
C VAL A 81 -11.10 3.16 -1.96
N LEU A 82 -11.87 4.22 -2.14
CA LEU A 82 -12.42 4.61 -3.43
C LEU A 82 -11.60 5.76 -4.00
N ARG A 83 -10.76 5.42 -4.97
CA ARG A 83 -9.86 6.34 -5.63
C ARG A 83 -10.56 7.08 -6.77
N ALA A 84 -10.43 8.41 -6.79
CA ALA A 84 -10.99 9.27 -7.84
C ALA A 84 -9.89 9.70 -8.80
N ARG A 85 -9.97 9.29 -10.08
CA ARG A 85 -9.03 9.66 -11.13
C ARG A 85 -7.61 9.09 -10.92
N PHE A 86 -6.78 9.22 -11.93
CA PHE A 86 -5.35 8.91 -11.92
C PHE A 86 -5.00 7.52 -11.37
N TRP A 87 -5.70 6.49 -11.85
CA TRP A 87 -5.41 5.11 -11.48
C TRP A 87 -3.92 4.78 -11.71
N GLY A 88 -3.27 4.22 -10.70
CA GLY A 88 -1.86 3.81 -10.75
C GLY A 88 -0.85 4.95 -10.68
N HIS A 89 -1.28 6.21 -10.56
CA HIS A 89 -0.36 7.33 -10.33
C HIS A 89 -0.04 7.47 -8.84
N GLU A 90 1.26 7.58 -8.49
CA GLU A 90 1.73 7.62 -7.09
C GLU A 90 1.14 6.51 -6.22
N PRO A 91 1.37 5.22 -6.57
CA PRO A 91 0.65 4.09 -5.99
C PRO A 91 1.21 3.64 -4.63
N GLN A 92 2.25 4.28 -4.08
CA GLN A 92 2.89 3.86 -2.84
C GLN A 92 1.93 3.80 -1.64
N THR A 93 0.96 4.72 -1.57
CA THR A 93 -0.09 4.69 -0.55
C THR A 93 -1.03 3.51 -0.76
N ASP A 94 -1.48 3.28 -2.01
CA ASP A 94 -2.36 2.16 -2.35
C ASP A 94 -1.72 0.82 -2.00
N ILE A 95 -0.45 0.62 -2.39
CA ILE A 95 0.30 -0.60 -2.13
C ILE A 95 0.46 -0.82 -0.62
N ALA A 96 0.83 0.24 0.12
CA ALA A 96 0.98 0.16 1.57
C ALA A 96 -0.34 -0.19 2.29
N LEU A 97 -1.48 0.25 1.77
CA LEU A 97 -2.80 -0.10 2.29
C LEU A 97 -3.20 -1.54 1.94
N LEU A 98 -2.88 -2.01 0.73
CA LEU A 98 -3.04 -3.43 0.35
C LEU A 98 -2.25 -4.35 1.27
N GLU A 99 -1.01 -3.98 1.65
CA GLU A 99 -0.22 -4.68 2.67
C GLU A 99 -0.96 -4.81 4.00
N ARG A 100 -1.78 -3.82 4.34
CA ARG A 100 -2.55 -3.73 5.59
C ARG A 100 -3.97 -4.25 5.49
N GLY A 101 -4.28 -4.91 4.38
CA GLY A 101 -5.55 -5.61 4.20
C GLY A 101 -6.72 -4.75 3.70
N PHE A 102 -6.43 -3.57 3.12
CA PHE A 102 -7.44 -2.75 2.44
C PHE A 102 -7.64 -3.20 1.00
N HIS A 103 -8.84 -3.06 0.49
CA HIS A 103 -9.10 -3.10 -0.95
C HIS A 103 -8.93 -1.71 -1.54
N ILE A 104 -8.43 -1.64 -2.79
CA ILE A 104 -8.33 -0.40 -3.56
C ILE A 104 -9.28 -0.49 -4.75
N ALA A 105 -10.20 0.46 -4.85
CA ALA A 105 -11.25 0.43 -5.84
C ALA A 105 -11.33 1.72 -6.65
N TYR A 106 -11.76 1.60 -7.91
CA TYR A 106 -11.87 2.69 -8.84
C TYR A 106 -13.11 2.53 -9.73
N CYS A 107 -13.80 3.63 -9.96
CA CYS A 107 -14.89 3.71 -10.95
C CYS A 107 -14.71 4.98 -11.76
N ASP A 108 -14.65 4.84 -13.09
CA ASP A 108 -14.31 5.96 -13.97
C ASP A 108 -15.44 6.99 -14.07
N VAL A 109 -15.17 8.14 -13.47
CA VAL A 109 -15.95 9.36 -13.57
C VAL A 109 -15.06 10.57 -13.87
N SER A 110 -13.87 10.30 -14.38
CA SER A 110 -12.78 11.25 -14.50
C SER A 110 -13.11 12.51 -15.32
N SER A 111 -13.91 12.38 -16.37
CA SER A 111 -14.33 13.47 -17.23
C SER A 111 -15.66 14.13 -16.79
N LEU A 112 -16.18 13.76 -15.63
CA LEU A 112 -17.47 14.23 -15.11
C LEU A 112 -17.36 15.22 -13.96
N TYR A 113 -16.14 15.56 -13.49
CA TYR A 113 -15.83 16.63 -12.53
C TYR A 113 -16.74 16.68 -11.28
N GLY A 114 -17.19 15.53 -10.79
CA GLY A 114 -18.09 15.45 -9.62
C GLY A 114 -19.53 15.89 -9.87
N SER A 115 -19.99 15.92 -11.12
CA SER A 115 -21.36 16.25 -11.51
C SER A 115 -22.39 15.21 -11.05
N LYS A 116 -23.68 15.52 -11.20
CA LYS A 116 -24.78 14.60 -10.84
C LYS A 116 -24.61 13.19 -11.48
N LEU A 117 -24.10 13.11 -12.72
CA LEU A 117 -23.85 11.83 -13.37
C LEU A 117 -22.70 11.06 -12.72
N ALA A 118 -21.60 11.76 -12.36
CA ALA A 118 -20.51 11.16 -11.61
C ALA A 118 -21.00 10.56 -10.28
N LEU A 119 -21.80 11.33 -9.54
CA LEU A 119 -22.36 10.87 -8.27
C LEU A 119 -23.31 9.67 -8.41
N LYS A 120 -24.11 9.62 -9.51
CA LYS A 120 -24.96 8.46 -9.80
C LYS A 120 -24.12 7.20 -10.05
N ARG A 121 -23.07 7.29 -10.90
CA ARG A 121 -22.15 6.16 -11.18
C ARG A 121 -21.47 5.67 -9.91
N TRP A 122 -20.93 6.56 -9.10
CA TRP A 122 -20.30 6.24 -7.83
C TRP A 122 -21.25 5.65 -6.79
N ASN A 123 -22.52 6.08 -6.77
CA ASN A 123 -23.52 5.46 -5.91
C ASN A 123 -23.82 4.00 -6.32
N ASN A 124 -23.90 3.72 -7.63
CA ASN A 124 -24.09 2.36 -8.13
C ASN A 124 -22.88 1.48 -7.79
N PHE A 125 -21.68 1.99 -8.05
CA PHE A 125 -20.43 1.31 -7.69
C PHE A 125 -20.32 1.05 -6.19
N TYR A 126 -20.59 2.05 -5.34
CA TYR A 126 -20.59 1.89 -3.89
C TYR A 126 -21.57 0.80 -3.44
N LYS A 127 -22.79 0.79 -3.98
CA LYS A 127 -23.78 -0.26 -3.65
C LYS A 127 -23.25 -1.65 -3.99
N LEU A 128 -22.65 -1.81 -5.17
CA LEU A 128 -22.03 -3.06 -5.58
C LEU A 128 -20.91 -3.46 -4.61
N MET A 129 -19.94 -2.58 -4.34
CA MET A 129 -18.83 -2.88 -3.42
C MET A 129 -19.31 -3.28 -2.02
N THR A 130 -20.31 -2.60 -1.49
CA THR A 130 -20.87 -2.94 -0.17
C THR A 130 -21.75 -4.19 -0.16
N SER A 131 -22.32 -4.58 -1.30
CA SER A 131 -23.04 -5.87 -1.41
C SER A 131 -22.09 -7.07 -1.43
N THR A 132 -20.82 -6.88 -1.85
CA THR A 132 -19.77 -7.91 -1.76
C THR A 132 -19.13 -8.03 -0.36
N GLY A 133 -19.63 -7.29 0.62
CA GLY A 133 -19.15 -7.35 2.01
C GLY A 133 -18.14 -6.27 2.39
N LEU A 134 -17.70 -5.40 1.48
CA LEU A 134 -16.82 -4.29 1.82
C LEU A 134 -17.50 -3.32 2.81
N SER A 135 -16.69 -2.65 3.63
CA SER A 135 -17.17 -1.73 4.66
C SER A 135 -18.19 -0.73 4.12
N LYS A 136 -19.27 -0.50 4.88
CA LYS A 136 -20.25 0.56 4.58
C LYS A 136 -19.68 1.97 4.75
N LYS A 137 -18.50 2.12 5.37
CA LYS A 137 -17.75 3.37 5.44
C LYS A 137 -16.49 3.24 4.60
N VAL A 138 -16.37 4.05 3.55
CA VAL A 138 -15.25 4.04 2.60
C VAL A 138 -14.28 5.18 2.88
N VAL A 139 -12.99 4.95 2.66
CA VAL A 139 -12.02 6.05 2.57
C VAL A 139 -12.03 6.58 1.14
N LEU A 140 -12.15 7.89 0.98
CA LEU A 140 -12.05 8.55 -0.32
C LEU A 140 -10.64 9.06 -0.56
N GLU A 141 -10.10 8.79 -1.73
CA GLU A 141 -8.83 9.31 -2.19
C GLU A 141 -9.01 10.13 -3.46
N GLY A 142 -8.47 11.37 -3.49
CA GLY A 142 -8.56 12.21 -4.67
C GLY A 142 -7.40 13.16 -4.84
N MET A 143 -6.67 12.99 -5.95
CA MET A 143 -5.58 13.89 -6.35
C MET A 143 -6.10 14.93 -7.33
N SER A 144 -5.61 16.17 -7.24
CA SER A 144 -5.91 17.25 -8.19
C SER A 144 -7.42 17.40 -8.45
N ARG A 145 -7.88 17.30 -9.72
CA ARG A 145 -9.30 17.32 -10.09
C ARG A 145 -10.15 16.21 -9.43
N GLY A 146 -9.53 15.18 -8.87
CA GLY A 146 -10.20 14.20 -8.04
C GLY A 146 -10.90 14.82 -6.84
N GLY A 147 -10.40 15.93 -6.34
CA GLY A 147 -11.02 16.71 -5.26
C GLY A 147 -12.47 17.08 -5.55
N LEU A 148 -12.79 17.51 -6.77
CA LEU A 148 -14.18 17.81 -7.19
C LEU A 148 -15.10 16.59 -7.05
N ILE A 149 -14.59 15.39 -7.33
CA ILE A 149 -15.36 14.15 -7.33
C ILE A 149 -15.62 13.70 -5.88
N ILE A 150 -14.54 13.52 -5.09
CA ILE A 150 -14.66 12.99 -3.73
C ILE A 150 -15.52 13.88 -2.83
N TYR A 151 -15.31 15.19 -2.87
CA TYR A 151 -16.04 16.10 -1.99
C TYR A 151 -17.49 16.34 -2.42
N ASN A 152 -17.77 16.34 -3.74
CA ASN A 152 -19.15 16.42 -4.19
C ASN A 152 -19.93 15.15 -3.82
N TRP A 153 -19.30 13.97 -3.87
CA TRP A 153 -19.91 12.73 -3.42
C TRP A 153 -20.08 12.69 -1.89
N ALA A 154 -19.05 13.12 -1.14
CA ALA A 154 -19.08 13.21 0.31
C ALA A 154 -20.21 14.12 0.82
N ALA A 155 -20.39 15.28 0.19
CA ALA A 155 -21.48 16.21 0.53
C ALA A 155 -22.88 15.61 0.37
N LYS A 156 -23.05 14.58 -0.46
CA LYS A 156 -24.31 13.86 -0.68
C LYS A 156 -24.43 12.59 0.17
N ASN A 157 -23.32 12.02 0.59
CA ASN A 157 -23.24 10.74 1.28
C ASN A 157 -22.39 10.81 2.57
N PRO A 158 -22.58 11.80 3.46
CA PRO A 158 -21.65 12.04 4.57
C PRO A 158 -21.55 10.85 5.54
N LYS A 159 -22.60 10.04 5.68
CA LYS A 159 -22.62 8.86 6.58
C LYS A 159 -21.87 7.64 6.03
N LYS A 160 -21.47 7.67 4.76
CA LYS A 160 -20.78 6.56 4.07
C LYS A 160 -19.27 6.69 4.07
N ILE A 161 -18.72 7.71 4.72
CA ILE A 161 -17.31 8.06 4.69
C ILE A 161 -16.65 7.63 6.01
N ALA A 162 -15.48 6.96 5.89
CA ALA A 162 -14.58 6.70 7.02
C ALA A 162 -13.58 7.86 7.20
N GLY A 163 -12.98 8.33 6.10
CA GLY A 163 -12.06 9.44 6.04
C GLY A 163 -11.84 9.92 4.61
N ILE A 164 -11.23 11.07 4.43
CA ILE A 164 -10.88 11.62 3.11
C ILE A 164 -9.40 11.98 3.08
N TYR A 165 -8.66 11.41 2.13
CA TYR A 165 -7.35 11.87 1.72
C TYR A 165 -7.45 12.61 0.39
N ALA A 166 -6.98 13.84 0.35
CA ALA A 166 -6.98 14.66 -0.84
C ALA A 166 -5.60 15.29 -1.07
N ASP A 167 -5.07 15.14 -2.28
CA ASP A 167 -3.74 15.64 -2.64
C ASP A 167 -3.85 16.76 -3.67
N ALA A 168 -3.34 17.94 -3.31
CA ALA A 168 -3.45 19.16 -4.11
C ALA A 168 -4.85 19.34 -4.75
N PRO A 169 -5.95 19.19 -3.96
CA PRO A 169 -7.28 19.00 -4.50
C PRO A 169 -7.86 20.25 -5.12
N VAL A 170 -8.50 20.09 -6.28
CA VAL A 170 -9.38 21.12 -6.84
C VAL A 170 -10.68 21.16 -6.05
N LEU A 171 -10.97 22.29 -5.44
CA LEU A 171 -12.16 22.49 -4.63
C LEU A 171 -13.10 23.57 -5.22
N ASP A 172 -12.59 24.36 -6.17
CA ASP A 172 -13.37 25.29 -6.98
C ASP A 172 -13.04 25.15 -8.47
N GLY A 173 -14.03 24.77 -9.28
CA GLY A 173 -13.90 24.65 -10.73
C GLY A 173 -13.62 25.99 -11.44
N LYS A 174 -13.88 27.13 -10.80
CA LYS A 174 -13.53 28.45 -11.32
C LYS A 174 -12.03 28.71 -11.19
N SER A 175 -11.39 28.29 -10.07
CA SER A 175 -9.94 28.36 -9.90
C SER A 175 -9.26 27.43 -10.92
N TRP A 176 -9.58 26.14 -10.89
CA TRP A 176 -9.16 25.18 -11.90
C TRP A 176 -10.34 24.27 -12.27
N PRO A 177 -10.63 24.03 -13.53
CA PRO A 177 -9.87 24.38 -14.74
C PRO A 177 -10.13 25.78 -15.30
N GLY A 178 -10.92 26.61 -14.60
CA GLY A 178 -11.43 27.91 -15.12
C GLY A 178 -10.39 29.01 -15.26
N GLY A 179 -9.33 28.98 -14.44
CA GLY A 179 -8.31 30.06 -14.43
C GLY A 179 -8.88 31.43 -14.08
N MET A 180 -9.95 31.47 -13.27
CA MET A 180 -10.65 32.73 -12.91
C MET A 180 -10.11 33.34 -11.61
N GLY A 181 -8.87 33.06 -11.29
CA GLY A 181 -8.11 33.57 -10.15
C GLY A 181 -6.63 33.42 -10.44
N GLN A 182 -5.88 32.93 -9.47
CA GLN A 182 -4.44 32.62 -9.62
C GLN A 182 -4.17 31.25 -10.26
N GLY A 183 -5.18 30.37 -10.31
CA GLY A 183 -5.07 29.05 -10.87
C GLY A 183 -4.85 29.04 -12.39
N LYS A 184 -4.23 27.97 -12.88
CA LYS A 184 -3.92 27.82 -14.30
C LYS A 184 -5.17 27.48 -15.12
N LEU A 185 -5.45 28.25 -16.17
CA LEU A 185 -6.49 27.89 -17.15
C LEU A 185 -6.13 26.62 -17.91
N SER A 186 -7.02 25.63 -17.88
CA SER A 186 -6.98 24.46 -18.76
C SER A 186 -8.12 24.54 -19.78
N LYS A 187 -7.86 25.10 -20.97
CA LYS A 187 -8.90 25.35 -21.99
C LYS A 187 -9.76 24.11 -22.30
N GLY A 188 -9.12 22.95 -22.48
CA GLY A 188 -9.82 21.70 -22.79
C GLY A 188 -10.68 21.21 -21.61
N ASP A 189 -10.14 21.21 -20.39
CA ASP A 189 -10.89 20.81 -19.19
C ASP A 189 -11.98 21.79 -18.86
N TRP A 190 -11.75 23.09 -19.06
CA TRP A 190 -12.75 24.12 -18.85
C TRP A 190 -13.95 23.98 -19.82
N GLY A 191 -13.68 23.69 -21.08
CA GLY A 191 -14.73 23.38 -22.05
C GLY A 191 -15.58 22.19 -21.63
N ARG A 192 -14.94 21.08 -21.23
CA ARG A 192 -15.62 19.89 -20.71
C ARG A 192 -16.41 20.15 -19.44
N PHE A 193 -15.81 20.86 -18.48
CA PHE A 193 -16.46 21.26 -17.22
C PHE A 193 -17.74 22.06 -17.48
N LYS A 194 -17.66 23.11 -18.32
CA LYS A 194 -18.84 23.90 -18.68
C LYS A 194 -19.94 23.05 -19.36
N LYS A 195 -19.56 22.14 -20.25
CA LYS A 195 -20.51 21.21 -20.92
C LYS A 195 -21.20 20.32 -19.89
N VAL A 196 -20.46 19.70 -18.99
CA VAL A 196 -20.99 18.76 -17.99
C VAL A 196 -21.95 19.44 -17.02
N TYR A 197 -21.63 20.67 -16.58
CA TYR A 197 -22.48 21.45 -15.69
C TYR A 197 -23.49 22.35 -16.39
N LYS A 198 -23.54 22.29 -17.72
CA LYS A 198 -24.46 23.10 -18.56
C LYS A 198 -24.33 24.62 -18.33
N LEU A 199 -23.11 25.08 -18.15
CA LEU A 199 -22.76 26.49 -17.92
C LEU A 199 -22.64 27.19 -19.28
N LYS A 200 -23.77 27.59 -19.86
CA LYS A 200 -23.86 28.12 -21.24
C LYS A 200 -23.52 29.60 -21.36
N ASN A 201 -23.58 30.39 -20.27
CA ASN A 201 -23.35 31.82 -20.26
C ASN A 201 -22.76 32.29 -18.93
N GLU A 202 -22.28 33.56 -18.89
CA GLU A 202 -21.64 34.14 -17.70
C GLU A 202 -22.56 34.15 -16.48
N LYS A 203 -23.84 34.53 -16.66
CA LYS A 203 -24.82 34.58 -15.55
C LYS A 203 -24.99 33.22 -14.84
N LYS A 204 -24.94 32.12 -15.59
CA LYS A 204 -24.96 30.76 -15.01
C LYS A 204 -23.64 30.41 -14.31
N LEU A 205 -22.52 30.90 -14.86
CA LEU A 205 -21.21 30.69 -14.28
C LEU A 205 -21.05 31.47 -12.97
N GLU A 206 -21.46 32.71 -12.92
CA GLU A 206 -21.45 33.52 -11.68
C GLU A 206 -22.26 32.87 -10.56
N LYS A 207 -23.45 32.39 -10.88
CA LYS A 207 -24.36 31.71 -9.94
C LYS A 207 -23.96 30.25 -9.61
N PHE A 208 -22.90 29.70 -10.24
CA PHE A 208 -22.49 28.33 -10.03
C PHE A 208 -21.91 28.14 -8.63
N LYS A 209 -22.55 27.28 -7.84
CA LYS A 209 -22.17 26.94 -6.46
C LYS A 209 -22.05 25.42 -6.25
N ASP A 210 -21.96 24.63 -7.33
CA ASP A 210 -21.83 23.16 -7.23
C ASP A 210 -20.37 22.71 -7.07
N ASN A 211 -19.55 23.54 -6.43
CA ASN A 211 -18.17 23.26 -6.05
C ASN A 211 -18.08 22.77 -4.59
N PRO A 212 -17.09 21.93 -4.25
CA PRO A 212 -16.82 21.49 -2.87
C PRO A 212 -16.76 22.62 -1.85
N ILE A 213 -16.08 23.71 -2.18
CA ILE A 213 -15.89 24.88 -1.31
C ILE A 213 -17.20 25.54 -0.86
N HIS A 214 -18.29 25.34 -1.60
CA HIS A 214 -19.63 25.82 -1.24
C HIS A 214 -20.46 24.79 -0.45
N LYS A 215 -19.94 23.57 -0.25
CA LYS A 215 -20.68 22.45 0.36
C LYS A 215 -20.11 22.04 1.72
N VAL A 216 -19.19 22.79 2.29
CA VAL A 216 -18.45 22.45 3.50
C VAL A 216 -19.40 22.07 4.64
N LYS A 217 -20.46 22.83 4.90
CA LYS A 217 -21.46 22.51 5.92
C LYS A 217 -22.12 21.13 5.76
N LYS A 218 -22.21 20.60 4.51
CA LYS A 218 -22.74 19.26 4.24
C LYS A 218 -21.66 18.20 4.43
N ILE A 219 -20.42 18.52 4.11
CA ILE A 219 -19.25 17.65 4.22
C ILE A 219 -18.98 17.32 5.68
N VAL A 220 -18.91 18.32 6.55
CA VAL A 220 -18.59 18.14 7.98
C VAL A 220 -19.66 17.38 8.76
N LYS A 221 -20.89 17.29 8.24
CA LYS A 221 -21.98 16.51 8.88
C LYS A 221 -21.66 15.02 9.05
N GLY A 222 -20.66 14.51 8.33
CA GLY A 222 -20.23 13.10 8.44
C GLY A 222 -19.39 12.81 9.66
N GLY A 223 -18.73 13.82 10.25
CA GLY A 223 -17.86 13.68 11.42
C GLY A 223 -16.59 12.85 11.18
N TYR A 224 -16.21 12.65 9.92
CA TYR A 224 -15.01 11.91 9.53
C TYR A 224 -13.80 12.85 9.42
N PRO A 225 -12.58 12.34 9.68
CA PRO A 225 -11.38 13.12 9.53
C PRO A 225 -11.03 13.36 8.05
N ILE A 226 -10.35 14.48 7.78
CA ILE A 226 -9.88 14.89 6.46
C ILE A 226 -8.38 15.11 6.53
N LEU A 227 -7.63 14.62 5.54
CA LEU A 227 -6.22 14.89 5.33
C LEU A 227 -6.02 15.52 3.96
N HIS A 228 -5.36 16.68 3.92
CA HIS A 228 -4.81 17.24 2.69
C HIS A 228 -3.29 17.13 2.68
N VAL A 229 -2.72 16.85 1.51
CA VAL A 229 -1.30 17.00 1.22
C VAL A 229 -1.16 18.01 0.09
N VAL A 230 -0.38 19.06 0.29
CA VAL A 230 -0.32 20.19 -0.66
C VAL A 230 1.10 20.70 -0.86
N GLY A 231 1.41 21.16 -2.06
CA GLY A 231 2.64 21.88 -2.34
C GLY A 231 2.44 23.39 -2.17
N ASP A 232 3.29 24.04 -1.36
CA ASP A 232 3.13 25.47 -1.04
C ASP A 232 3.38 26.40 -2.24
N ALA A 233 4.10 25.93 -3.25
CA ALA A 233 4.38 26.65 -4.49
C ALA A 233 3.47 26.24 -5.67
N ASP A 234 2.32 25.61 -5.40
CA ASP A 234 1.40 25.15 -6.44
C ASP A 234 0.75 26.32 -7.20
N LYS A 235 1.14 26.48 -8.47
CA LYS A 235 0.60 27.48 -9.41
C LYS A 235 -0.49 26.93 -10.33
N VAL A 236 -0.74 25.62 -10.29
CA VAL A 236 -1.79 24.97 -11.10
C VAL A 236 -3.12 25.01 -10.34
N VAL A 237 -3.08 24.56 -9.09
CA VAL A 237 -4.21 24.55 -8.15
C VAL A 237 -3.78 25.31 -6.87
N PRO A 238 -3.77 26.66 -6.89
CA PRO A 238 -3.26 27.44 -5.78
C PRO A 238 -3.93 27.09 -4.47
N ILE A 239 -3.12 26.84 -3.44
CA ILE A 239 -3.65 26.47 -2.12
C ILE A 239 -4.52 27.55 -1.51
N SER A 240 -4.21 28.84 -1.77
CA SER A 240 -4.97 30.00 -1.31
C SER A 240 -6.44 29.99 -1.78
N GLU A 241 -6.71 29.47 -2.97
CA GLU A 241 -8.05 29.40 -3.57
C GLU A 241 -8.77 28.08 -3.28
N ASN A 242 -8.05 27.06 -2.87
CA ASN A 242 -8.55 25.71 -2.66
C ASN A 242 -8.38 25.27 -1.20
N THR A 243 -7.27 24.64 -0.83
CA THR A 243 -7.08 24.03 0.49
C THR A 243 -7.17 25.03 1.62
N THR A 244 -6.50 26.17 1.57
CA THR A 244 -6.51 27.16 2.67
C THR A 244 -7.91 27.69 2.97
N LEU A 245 -8.64 28.07 1.91
CA LEU A 245 -10.04 28.50 2.06
C LEU A 245 -10.93 27.37 2.58
N PHE A 246 -10.73 26.15 2.12
CA PHE A 246 -11.51 25.01 2.51
C PHE A 246 -11.25 24.63 3.96
N GLU A 247 -9.98 24.57 4.36
CA GLU A 247 -9.56 24.33 5.75
C GLU A 247 -10.18 25.33 6.72
N LYS A 248 -10.09 26.63 6.41
CA LYS A 248 -10.72 27.68 7.21
C LYS A 248 -12.21 27.43 7.40
N LYS A 249 -12.92 27.05 6.33
CA LYS A 249 -14.36 26.75 6.40
C LYS A 249 -14.66 25.45 7.13
N ILE A 250 -13.85 24.40 6.97
CA ILE A 250 -14.01 23.14 7.71
C ILE A 250 -13.90 23.40 9.21
N LYS A 251 -12.84 24.12 9.64
CA LYS A 251 -12.62 24.49 11.05
C LYS A 251 -13.73 25.40 11.59
N GLN A 252 -14.25 26.32 10.79
CA GLN A 252 -15.40 27.18 11.17
C GLN A 252 -16.66 26.38 11.49
N PHE A 253 -16.86 25.22 10.87
CA PHE A 253 -17.96 24.29 11.15
C PHE A 253 -17.55 23.13 12.05
N SER A 254 -16.47 23.28 12.84
CA SER A 254 -15.95 22.25 13.77
C SER A 254 -15.66 20.91 13.11
N GLY A 255 -15.27 20.90 11.83
CA GLY A 255 -14.82 19.70 11.15
C GLY A 255 -13.35 19.43 11.44
N ASP A 256 -12.96 18.16 11.32
CA ASP A 256 -11.60 17.68 11.54
C ASP A 256 -10.85 17.67 10.21
N ILE A 257 -9.80 18.50 10.10
CA ILE A 257 -8.92 18.58 8.93
C ILE A 257 -7.47 18.79 9.35
N GLU A 258 -6.60 17.94 8.83
CA GLU A 258 -5.15 18.05 8.90
C GLU A 258 -4.61 18.40 7.50
N VAL A 259 -3.60 19.28 7.44
CA VAL A 259 -2.93 19.65 6.19
C VAL A 259 -1.44 19.42 6.33
N ILE A 260 -0.89 18.59 5.45
CA ILE A 260 0.55 18.38 5.32
C ILE A 260 1.05 19.27 4.18
N HIS A 261 1.91 20.21 4.53
CA HIS A 261 2.55 21.11 3.59
C HIS A 261 3.87 20.55 3.08
N LYS A 262 4.09 20.65 1.76
CA LYS A 262 5.37 20.33 1.10
C LYS A 262 6.05 21.65 0.71
N PRO A 263 7.04 22.14 1.51
CA PRO A 263 7.70 23.42 1.22
C PRO A 263 8.35 23.43 -0.17
N ASN A 264 8.26 24.57 -0.87
CA ASN A 264 8.84 24.76 -2.20
C ASN A 264 8.39 23.79 -3.29
N THR A 265 7.35 23.00 -3.04
CA THR A 265 6.82 22.02 -3.99
C THR A 265 5.65 22.62 -4.77
N GLY A 266 5.63 22.40 -6.08
CA GLY A 266 4.52 22.79 -6.95
C GLY A 266 3.36 21.79 -6.91
N HIS A 267 2.60 21.72 -8.02
CA HIS A 267 1.48 20.77 -8.16
C HIS A 267 1.94 19.31 -8.18
N HIS A 268 3.15 19.03 -8.57
CA HIS A 268 3.78 17.72 -8.60
C HIS A 268 5.11 17.74 -7.84
N PRO A 269 5.55 16.58 -7.30
CA PRO A 269 4.85 15.29 -7.28
C PRO A 269 3.68 15.28 -6.31
N HIS A 270 2.64 14.48 -6.61
CA HIS A 270 1.58 14.15 -5.66
C HIS A 270 2.09 13.19 -4.59
N SER A 271 1.25 12.92 -3.58
CA SER A 271 1.55 12.02 -2.46
C SER A 271 2.77 12.45 -1.63
N LEU A 272 3.28 11.56 -0.82
CA LEU A 272 4.51 11.69 -0.07
C LEU A 272 5.45 10.57 -0.52
N GLN A 273 6.75 10.85 -0.62
CA GLN A 273 7.74 9.83 -0.91
C GLN A 273 7.69 8.69 0.12
N ASN A 274 7.54 9.03 1.39
CA ASN A 274 7.18 8.09 2.44
C ASN A 274 5.67 8.20 2.72
N PRO A 275 4.84 7.23 2.32
CA PRO A 275 3.38 7.31 2.46
C PRO A 275 2.88 7.11 3.90
N THR A 276 3.76 6.80 4.86
CA THR A 276 3.39 6.46 6.24
C THR A 276 2.40 7.45 6.88
N PRO A 277 2.57 8.79 6.80
CA PRO A 277 1.60 9.71 7.40
C PRO A 277 0.18 9.57 6.82
N ILE A 278 0.08 9.33 5.50
CA ILE A 278 -1.21 9.13 4.82
C ILE A 278 -1.83 7.79 5.25
N VAL A 279 -1.00 6.75 5.28
CA VAL A 279 -1.43 5.40 5.69
C VAL A 279 -1.91 5.40 7.14
N ASP A 280 -1.17 6.02 8.06
CA ASP A 280 -1.56 6.12 9.47
C ASP A 280 -2.87 6.88 9.66
N PHE A 281 -3.08 7.94 8.89
CA PHE A 281 -4.35 8.64 8.84
C PHE A 281 -5.49 7.70 8.43
N MET A 282 -5.33 6.93 7.36
CA MET A 282 -6.36 6.03 6.87
C MET A 282 -6.64 4.85 7.83
N LEU A 283 -5.59 4.33 8.49
CA LEU A 283 -5.74 3.31 9.53
C LEU A 283 -6.56 3.84 10.72
N ARG A 284 -6.24 5.04 11.21
CA ARG A 284 -7.00 5.69 12.29
C ARG A 284 -8.46 5.95 11.89
N ALA A 285 -8.69 6.44 10.68
CA ALA A 285 -10.02 6.73 10.16
C ALA A 285 -10.91 5.48 10.04
N THR A 286 -10.33 4.28 9.99
CA THR A 286 -11.03 3.00 9.84
C THR A 286 -10.89 2.08 11.05
N ASP A 287 -10.35 2.56 12.18
CA ASP A 287 -10.11 1.79 13.42
C ASP A 287 -9.32 0.50 13.20
N GLN A 288 -8.36 0.52 12.25
CA GLN A 288 -7.54 -0.65 11.93
C GLN A 288 -6.30 -0.73 12.82
N LYS A 289 -6.04 -1.93 13.32
CA LYS A 289 -4.80 -2.33 14.00
C LYS A 289 -4.28 -3.61 13.35
N VAL A 290 -3.39 -3.46 12.38
CA VAL A 290 -2.86 -4.60 11.61
C VAL A 290 -1.35 -4.66 11.79
N ASN A 291 -0.84 -5.82 12.24
CA ASN A 291 0.59 -6.09 12.22
C ASN A 291 1.00 -6.52 10.79
N PHE A 292 1.25 -5.55 9.92
CA PHE A 292 1.67 -5.82 8.55
C PHE A 292 3.07 -6.45 8.45
N ALA A 293 3.90 -6.37 9.49
CA ALA A 293 5.19 -7.06 9.52
C ALA A 293 5.06 -8.58 9.34
N THR A 294 3.87 -9.13 9.57
CA THR A 294 3.56 -10.56 9.38
C THR A 294 2.85 -10.89 8.07
N ILE A 295 2.53 -9.91 7.23
CA ILE A 295 1.75 -10.10 6.01
C ILE A 295 2.68 -10.06 4.79
N PRO A 296 2.93 -11.19 4.08
CA PRO A 296 3.75 -11.18 2.88
C PRO A 296 3.22 -10.19 1.84
N SER A 297 4.02 -9.21 1.46
CA SER A 297 3.64 -8.16 0.51
C SER A 297 4.86 -7.63 -0.24
N PRO A 298 4.71 -7.22 -1.50
CA PRO A 298 5.78 -6.53 -2.22
C PRO A 298 6.06 -5.17 -1.59
N SER A 299 7.21 -4.57 -1.89
CA SER A 299 7.53 -3.24 -1.37
C SER A 299 6.58 -2.19 -1.89
N ALA A 300 6.12 -1.30 -1.00
CA ALA A 300 5.37 -0.10 -1.34
C ALA A 300 6.27 1.08 -1.74
N GLU A 301 7.58 0.91 -1.65
CA GLU A 301 8.54 1.97 -1.87
C GLU A 301 9.16 1.88 -3.26
N TYR A 302 8.99 2.92 -4.07
CA TYR A 302 9.77 3.13 -5.29
C TYR A 302 11.16 3.62 -4.91
N ARG A 303 12.08 2.71 -4.69
CA ARG A 303 13.41 3.04 -4.23
C ARG A 303 14.44 3.26 -5.33
N SER A 304 14.03 3.80 -6.45
CA SER A 304 14.98 4.34 -7.43
C SER A 304 15.87 5.43 -6.83
N ALA A 305 15.36 6.14 -5.83
CA ALA A 305 16.03 7.28 -5.19
C ALA A 305 16.91 6.92 -3.98
N ALA A 306 17.02 5.66 -3.59
CA ALA A 306 17.78 5.29 -2.38
C ALA A 306 19.32 5.34 -2.55
N GLY A 307 19.84 5.81 -3.69
CA GLY A 307 21.28 5.87 -3.98
C GLY A 307 21.98 4.50 -4.13
N TRP A 308 21.31 3.43 -3.73
CA TRP A 308 21.78 2.05 -3.71
C TRP A 308 21.44 1.26 -4.98
N THR A 309 20.61 1.83 -5.85
CA THR A 309 19.91 1.07 -6.89
C THR A 309 20.17 1.59 -8.29
N ASN A 310 21.03 2.59 -8.45
CA ASN A 310 21.30 3.24 -9.75
C ASN A 310 20.02 3.57 -10.54
N GLY A 311 18.95 3.96 -9.87
CA GLY A 311 17.65 4.23 -10.49
C GLY A 311 16.76 3.00 -10.69
N THR A 312 17.18 1.82 -10.29
CA THR A 312 16.42 0.57 -10.45
C THR A 312 15.42 0.40 -9.31
N ASP A 313 14.18 0.09 -9.65
CA ASP A 313 13.13 -0.11 -8.66
C ASP A 313 13.24 -1.47 -7.93
N TRP A 314 12.43 -1.64 -6.90
CA TRP A 314 12.40 -2.86 -6.09
C TRP A 314 12.06 -4.11 -6.92
N TRP A 315 11.15 -3.98 -7.90
CA TRP A 315 10.72 -5.12 -8.73
C TRP A 315 11.83 -5.62 -9.63
N ALA A 316 12.58 -4.70 -10.26
CA ALA A 316 13.70 -5.07 -11.09
C ALA A 316 14.77 -5.81 -10.28
N GLN A 317 15.04 -5.38 -9.04
CA GLN A 317 15.96 -6.06 -8.13
C GLN A 317 15.45 -7.45 -7.70
N ALA A 318 14.15 -7.57 -7.38
CA ALA A 318 13.54 -8.85 -7.04
C ALA A 318 13.60 -9.84 -8.22
N HIS A 319 13.34 -9.38 -9.45
CA HIS A 319 13.44 -10.19 -10.65
C HIS A 319 14.90 -10.59 -10.98
N ASP A 320 15.88 -9.71 -10.74
CA ASP A 320 17.29 -10.07 -10.91
C ASP A 320 17.70 -11.18 -9.94
N ILE A 321 17.31 -11.07 -8.67
CA ILE A 321 17.54 -12.13 -7.68
C ILE A 321 16.91 -13.44 -8.13
N ASP A 322 15.65 -13.43 -8.56
CA ASP A 322 14.95 -14.63 -9.04
C ASP A 322 15.63 -15.27 -10.25
N SER A 323 16.14 -14.44 -11.18
CA SER A 323 16.87 -14.90 -12.36
C SER A 323 18.18 -15.59 -11.98
N VAL A 324 18.93 -15.01 -11.04
CA VAL A 324 20.19 -15.60 -10.56
C VAL A 324 19.95 -16.88 -9.79
N VAL A 325 18.96 -16.89 -8.90
CA VAL A 325 18.60 -18.09 -8.10
C VAL A 325 18.26 -19.29 -8.99
N GLN A 326 17.58 -19.08 -10.11
CA GLN A 326 17.23 -20.15 -11.04
C GLN A 326 18.45 -20.81 -11.69
N THR A 327 19.55 -20.08 -11.84
CA THR A 327 20.79 -20.59 -12.48
C THR A 327 21.74 -21.27 -11.50
N LEU A 328 21.60 -20.98 -10.20
CA LEU A 328 22.49 -21.54 -9.15
C LEU A 328 21.95 -22.83 -8.62
N LYS A 329 22.86 -23.79 -8.36
CA LYS A 329 22.54 -25.08 -7.75
C LYS A 329 23.51 -25.36 -6.61
N ASN A 330 22.96 -25.90 -5.49
CA ASN A 330 23.75 -26.40 -4.36
C ASN A 330 24.77 -25.36 -3.83
N ILE A 331 24.30 -24.12 -3.59
CA ILE A 331 25.13 -23.08 -3.01
C ILE A 331 25.41 -23.33 -1.52
N ASP A 332 26.56 -22.89 -1.04
CA ASP A 332 26.90 -23.03 0.37
C ASP A 332 26.10 -22.07 1.24
N VAL A 333 26.02 -20.78 0.84
CA VAL A 333 25.36 -19.74 1.64
C VAL A 333 24.43 -18.87 0.79
N LEU A 334 23.19 -18.74 1.23
CA LEU A 334 22.22 -17.76 0.72
C LEU A 334 22.02 -16.67 1.76
N LEU A 335 22.36 -15.43 1.42
CA LEU A 335 22.13 -14.24 2.25
C LEU A 335 20.81 -13.58 1.83
N ILE A 336 19.85 -13.45 2.73
CA ILE A 336 18.56 -12.79 2.49
C ILE A 336 18.42 -11.61 3.45
N GLY A 337 18.04 -10.43 2.95
CA GLY A 337 17.87 -9.28 3.82
C GLY A 337 17.64 -7.96 3.11
N ASN A 338 18.01 -6.89 3.78
CA ASN A 338 17.85 -5.51 3.34
C ASN A 338 19.17 -4.91 2.79
N SER A 339 19.32 -3.56 2.88
CA SER A 339 20.53 -2.85 2.45
C SER A 339 21.82 -3.33 3.12
N ILE A 340 21.76 -3.79 4.36
CA ILE A 340 22.91 -4.32 5.10
C ILE A 340 23.40 -5.60 4.41
N THR A 341 22.50 -6.47 4.02
CA THR A 341 22.81 -7.66 3.22
C THR A 341 23.26 -7.27 1.82
N GLN A 342 22.56 -6.37 1.16
CA GLN A 342 22.88 -5.92 -0.20
C GLN A 342 24.30 -5.36 -0.31
N SER A 343 24.81 -4.66 0.72
CA SER A 343 26.15 -4.05 0.74
C SER A 343 27.33 -5.04 0.71
N TRP A 344 27.08 -6.35 0.88
CA TRP A 344 28.09 -7.39 0.72
C TRP A 344 28.47 -7.64 -0.75
N GLY A 345 27.69 -7.16 -1.73
CA GLY A 345 27.95 -7.42 -3.14
C GLY A 345 27.62 -8.85 -3.55
N GLY A 346 28.29 -9.35 -4.58
CA GLY A 346 28.15 -10.72 -5.05
C GLY A 346 27.01 -10.93 -6.06
N SER A 347 26.73 -12.19 -6.41
CA SER A 347 25.69 -12.56 -7.38
C SER A 347 24.29 -12.21 -6.85
N GLY A 348 23.41 -11.81 -7.73
CA GLY A 348 22.04 -11.43 -7.40
C GLY A 348 21.82 -9.93 -7.18
N ASN A 349 22.94 -9.16 -7.06
CA ASN A 349 22.89 -7.70 -6.87
C ASN A 349 23.92 -6.99 -7.75
N ARG A 350 24.16 -7.50 -8.93
CA ARG A 350 25.31 -7.16 -9.79
C ARG A 350 25.50 -5.69 -10.07
N ASN A 351 24.42 -4.96 -10.31
CA ASN A 351 24.43 -3.58 -10.79
C ASN A 351 23.70 -2.61 -9.88
N TYR A 352 23.25 -3.04 -8.69
CA TYR A 352 22.36 -2.23 -7.85
C TYR A 352 23.04 -1.68 -6.60
N ILE A 353 24.34 -1.87 -6.46
CA ILE A 353 25.08 -1.53 -5.26
C ILE A 353 25.97 -0.32 -5.52
N ASN A 354 25.73 0.75 -4.78
CA ASN A 354 26.60 1.94 -4.76
C ASN A 354 27.62 1.90 -3.62
N SER A 355 27.48 0.96 -2.66
CA SER A 355 28.38 0.80 -1.54
C SER A 355 28.79 -0.64 -1.42
N ASN A 356 30.08 -0.89 -1.49
CA ASN A 356 30.70 -2.20 -1.37
C ASN A 356 31.30 -2.42 0.03
N ALA A 357 30.64 -1.93 1.08
CA ALA A 357 31.19 -1.94 2.43
C ALA A 357 31.58 -3.34 2.93
N GLY A 358 30.86 -4.38 2.50
CA GLY A 358 31.15 -5.77 2.84
C GLY A 358 32.01 -6.53 1.81
N THR A 359 32.29 -5.96 0.66
CA THR A 359 32.90 -6.68 -0.47
C THR A 359 34.30 -7.20 -0.13
N GLU A 360 35.15 -6.43 0.54
CA GLU A 360 36.50 -6.87 0.91
C GLU A 360 36.43 -7.98 1.96
N ALA A 361 35.53 -7.87 2.94
CA ALA A 361 35.31 -8.94 3.89
C ALA A 361 34.80 -10.23 3.18
N ALA A 362 33.89 -10.09 2.22
CA ALA A 362 33.40 -11.23 1.43
C ALA A 362 34.54 -11.88 0.63
N LYS A 363 35.39 -11.11 -0.03
CA LYS A 363 36.58 -11.65 -0.74
C LYS A 363 37.51 -12.41 0.17
N THR A 364 37.67 -11.96 1.41
CA THR A 364 38.56 -12.58 2.38
C THR A 364 37.97 -13.84 2.98
N TYR A 365 36.73 -13.76 3.50
CA TYR A 365 36.13 -14.83 4.31
C TYR A 365 35.26 -15.81 3.53
N PHE A 366 34.74 -15.41 2.34
CA PHE A 366 33.90 -16.26 1.49
C PHE A 366 34.62 -16.79 0.26
N LYS A 367 35.95 -16.71 0.23
CA LYS A 367 36.78 -17.08 -0.92
C LYS A 367 36.56 -18.50 -1.38
N GLU A 368 36.38 -19.43 -0.46
CA GLU A 368 36.29 -20.88 -0.68
C GLU A 368 34.85 -21.41 -0.74
N ILE A 369 33.86 -20.53 -0.67
CA ILE A 369 32.44 -20.91 -0.61
C ILE A 369 31.65 -20.30 -1.76
N THR A 370 30.67 -21.06 -2.26
CA THR A 370 29.67 -20.54 -3.19
C THR A 370 28.56 -19.85 -2.42
N TRP A 371 28.32 -18.58 -2.71
CA TRP A 371 27.34 -17.81 -1.99
C TRP A 371 26.55 -16.87 -2.91
N MET A 372 25.34 -16.55 -2.49
CA MET A 372 24.47 -15.64 -3.22
C MET A 372 23.91 -14.58 -2.28
N ASN A 373 23.83 -13.36 -2.77
CA ASN A 373 23.23 -12.23 -2.08
C ASN A 373 21.84 -11.93 -2.63
N ALA A 374 20.85 -12.09 -1.79
CA ALA A 374 19.46 -11.75 -2.05
C ALA A 374 18.96 -10.60 -1.15
N GLY A 375 19.81 -9.61 -0.86
CA GLY A 375 19.45 -8.38 -0.15
C GLY A 375 18.85 -7.34 -1.09
N ILE A 376 17.79 -6.63 -0.64
CA ILE A 376 17.26 -5.44 -1.33
C ILE A 376 17.15 -4.30 -0.33
N SER A 377 17.72 -3.14 -0.68
CA SER A 377 17.68 -1.93 0.14
C SER A 377 16.24 -1.55 0.49
N GLY A 378 16.00 -1.26 1.77
CA GLY A 378 14.70 -0.86 2.28
C GLY A 378 13.76 -2.01 2.62
N ASP A 379 14.13 -3.26 2.36
CA ASP A 379 13.28 -4.38 2.72
C ASP A 379 12.95 -4.41 4.20
N ARG A 380 11.68 -4.68 4.47
CA ARG A 380 11.08 -4.94 5.76
C ARG A 380 10.73 -6.43 5.86
N THR A 381 10.33 -6.88 7.03
CA THR A 381 9.96 -8.29 7.26
C THR A 381 8.93 -8.79 6.23
N GLN A 382 7.88 -8.02 5.96
CA GLN A 382 6.82 -8.37 4.99
C GLN A 382 7.34 -8.53 3.55
N HIS A 383 8.32 -7.73 3.14
CA HIS A 383 8.89 -7.81 1.79
C HIS A 383 9.73 -9.08 1.64
N VAL A 384 10.54 -9.40 2.63
CA VAL A 384 11.31 -10.66 2.65
C VAL A 384 10.38 -11.86 2.73
N LEU A 385 9.31 -11.81 3.53
CA LEU A 385 8.28 -12.86 3.55
C LEU A 385 7.70 -13.10 2.15
N TRP A 386 7.37 -12.03 1.43
CA TRP A 386 6.83 -12.12 0.08
C TRP A 386 7.84 -12.74 -0.90
N ARG A 387 9.10 -12.30 -0.85
CA ARG A 387 10.16 -12.83 -1.73
C ARG A 387 10.43 -14.31 -1.46
N ILE A 388 10.48 -14.76 -0.20
CA ILE A 388 10.63 -16.17 0.13
C ILE A 388 9.42 -16.99 -0.34
N GLU A 389 8.20 -16.45 -0.19
CA GLU A 389 6.97 -17.14 -0.60
C GLU A 389 6.85 -17.25 -2.11
N LYS A 390 7.19 -16.20 -2.86
CA LYS A 390 6.94 -16.06 -4.30
C LYS A 390 8.19 -16.23 -5.17
N GLY A 391 9.37 -16.12 -4.59
CA GLY A 391 10.63 -16.23 -5.31
C GLY A 391 10.97 -17.67 -5.73
N ASN A 392 11.77 -17.80 -6.75
CA ASN A 392 12.13 -19.06 -7.40
C ASN A 392 13.32 -19.77 -6.72
N TYR A 393 13.27 -19.91 -5.40
CA TYR A 393 14.38 -20.46 -4.61
C TYR A 393 14.51 -22.00 -4.64
N GLU A 394 13.63 -22.70 -5.34
CA GLU A 394 13.56 -24.17 -5.32
C GLU A 394 14.86 -24.85 -5.76
N ASN A 395 15.57 -24.26 -6.71
CA ASN A 395 16.78 -24.83 -7.29
C ASN A 395 18.07 -24.46 -6.53
N ALA A 396 18.03 -23.45 -5.68
CA ALA A 396 19.23 -22.94 -4.99
C ALA A 396 19.82 -23.95 -3.99
N ASN A 397 18.96 -24.73 -3.33
CA ASN A 397 19.31 -25.75 -2.35
C ASN A 397 20.52 -25.37 -1.45
N PRO A 398 20.47 -24.24 -0.73
CA PRO A 398 21.59 -23.74 0.05
C PRO A 398 21.87 -24.65 1.25
N LYS A 399 23.15 -24.84 1.59
CA LYS A 399 23.52 -25.51 2.86
C LYS A 399 23.15 -24.66 4.06
N MET A 400 23.26 -23.34 3.90
CA MET A 400 22.96 -22.36 4.95
C MET A 400 22.18 -21.16 4.38
N VAL A 401 21.17 -20.71 5.11
CA VAL A 401 20.46 -19.45 4.83
C VAL A 401 20.69 -18.48 5.98
N VAL A 402 21.21 -17.31 5.69
CA VAL A 402 21.41 -16.22 6.67
C VAL A 402 20.39 -15.13 6.38
N VAL A 403 19.57 -14.79 7.36
CA VAL A 403 18.55 -13.75 7.24
C VAL A 403 18.87 -12.60 8.16
N THR A 404 19.01 -11.38 7.59
CA THR A 404 19.27 -10.15 8.35
C THR A 404 18.16 -9.13 8.05
N ILE A 405 17.25 -8.94 9.01
CA ILE A 405 16.03 -8.13 8.76
C ILE A 405 15.47 -7.48 10.03
N GLY A 406 14.56 -6.53 9.85
CA GLY A 406 13.77 -5.89 10.90
C GLY A 406 14.13 -4.43 11.15
N VAL A 407 15.31 -3.95 10.72
CA VAL A 407 15.74 -2.57 10.96
C VAL A 407 14.81 -1.54 10.25
N ASN A 408 14.34 -1.85 9.06
CA ASN A 408 13.47 -0.94 8.30
C ASN A 408 12.01 -0.93 8.80
N ASN A 409 11.63 -1.86 9.68
CA ASN A 409 10.33 -1.85 10.34
C ASN A 409 10.22 -0.82 11.47
N PHE A 410 11.30 -0.12 11.80
CA PHE A 410 11.39 0.75 12.97
C PHE A 410 10.30 1.81 13.07
N ARG A 411 9.97 2.48 11.95
CA ARG A 411 9.02 3.59 11.94
C ARG A 411 7.59 3.12 12.19
N ASP A 412 7.22 2.00 11.59
CA ASP A 412 5.84 1.57 11.43
C ASP A 412 5.42 0.46 12.41
N ASN A 413 6.38 -0.18 13.08
CA ASN A 413 6.12 -1.31 13.96
C ASN A 413 6.74 -1.13 15.36
N ASN A 414 6.03 -1.62 16.37
CA ASN A 414 6.61 -1.77 17.72
C ASN A 414 7.50 -3.03 17.79
N ALA A 415 8.21 -3.21 18.91
CA ALA A 415 9.16 -4.32 19.05
C ALA A 415 8.51 -5.70 18.96
N PHE A 416 7.30 -5.87 19.50
CA PHE A 416 6.57 -7.12 19.45
C PHE A 416 6.11 -7.45 18.02
N GLU A 417 5.64 -6.45 17.29
CA GLU A 417 5.24 -6.61 15.88
C GLU A 417 6.41 -7.00 14.98
N ILE A 418 7.59 -6.40 15.20
CA ILE A 418 8.83 -6.77 14.48
C ILE A 418 9.20 -8.21 14.81
N PHE A 419 9.18 -8.58 16.09
CA PHE A 419 9.46 -9.94 16.54
C PHE A 419 8.52 -10.96 15.87
N GLU A 420 7.20 -10.72 15.84
CA GLU A 420 6.24 -11.62 15.19
C GLU A 420 6.50 -11.72 13.67
N GLY A 421 6.92 -10.64 13.02
CA GLY A 421 7.35 -10.68 11.62
C GLY A 421 8.58 -11.58 11.41
N ILE A 422 9.61 -11.43 12.24
CA ILE A 422 10.82 -12.28 12.19
C ILE A 422 10.48 -13.74 12.48
N LYS A 423 9.66 -14.00 13.48
CA LYS A 423 9.19 -15.35 13.84
C LYS A 423 8.46 -16.04 12.67
N LYS A 424 7.56 -15.31 11.99
CA LYS A 424 6.89 -15.81 10.80
C LYS A 424 7.87 -16.11 9.68
N MET A 425 8.87 -15.25 9.49
CA MET A 425 9.92 -15.43 8.50
C MET A 425 10.76 -16.70 8.78
N ILE A 426 11.14 -16.95 10.04
CA ILE A 426 11.80 -18.21 10.44
C ILE A 426 10.98 -19.41 10.01
N THR A 427 9.67 -19.39 10.30
CA THR A 427 8.76 -20.48 9.93
C THR A 427 8.71 -20.70 8.41
N LEU A 428 8.57 -19.63 7.64
CA LEU A 428 8.48 -19.69 6.18
C LEU A 428 9.82 -20.14 5.55
N THR A 429 10.95 -19.62 6.05
CA THR A 429 12.29 -20.00 5.59
C THR A 429 12.53 -21.49 5.81
N ARG A 430 12.12 -22.05 6.95
CA ARG A 430 12.22 -23.48 7.23
C ARG A 430 11.39 -24.35 6.28
N VAL A 431 10.20 -23.88 5.93
CA VAL A 431 9.34 -24.59 4.97
C VAL A 431 9.97 -24.57 3.57
N LYS A 432 10.53 -23.43 3.17
CA LYS A 432 11.14 -23.27 1.84
C LYS A 432 12.48 -23.99 1.73
N PHE A 433 13.31 -23.96 2.77
CA PHE A 433 14.68 -24.52 2.79
C PHE A 433 14.81 -25.63 3.84
N LYS A 434 14.15 -26.74 3.62
CA LYS A 434 13.99 -27.83 4.61
C LYS A 434 15.33 -28.44 5.08
N ASN A 435 16.32 -28.48 4.19
CA ASN A 435 17.62 -29.12 4.42
C ASN A 435 18.71 -28.14 4.85
N SER A 436 18.41 -26.85 4.92
CA SER A 436 19.38 -25.80 5.24
C SER A 436 19.50 -25.55 6.73
N LYS A 437 20.69 -25.19 7.18
CA LYS A 437 20.86 -24.49 8.46
C LYS A 437 20.41 -23.06 8.29
N ILE A 438 19.68 -22.51 9.26
CA ILE A 438 19.16 -21.14 9.20
C ILE A 438 19.78 -20.32 10.33
N ILE A 439 20.38 -19.20 9.97
CA ILE A 439 20.87 -18.19 10.91
C ILE A 439 20.02 -16.95 10.76
N VAL A 440 19.46 -16.46 11.86
CA VAL A 440 18.66 -15.22 11.88
C VAL A 440 19.39 -14.17 12.70
N LEU A 441 19.80 -13.11 12.00
CA LEU A 441 20.33 -11.93 12.63
C LEU A 441 19.17 -10.92 12.78
N GLY A 442 18.83 -10.61 14.02
CA GLY A 442 17.84 -9.56 14.33
C GLY A 442 18.31 -8.17 13.87
N PRO A 443 17.51 -7.14 14.11
CA PRO A 443 17.88 -5.79 13.70
C PRO A 443 19.20 -5.37 14.34
N LEU A 444 20.19 -5.02 13.53
CA LEU A 444 21.48 -4.55 14.05
C LEU A 444 21.32 -3.24 14.83
N PRO A 445 22.15 -3.00 15.84
CA PRO A 445 22.11 -1.75 16.59
C PRO A 445 22.28 -0.55 15.67
N THR A 446 21.39 0.43 15.78
CA THR A 446 21.46 1.69 15.02
C THR A 446 21.65 2.86 15.96
N GLY A 447 22.31 3.91 15.45
CA GLY A 447 22.58 5.11 16.21
C GLY A 447 23.85 5.01 17.09
N ILE A 448 24.46 6.15 17.37
CA ILE A 448 25.70 6.26 18.14
C ILE A 448 25.42 6.08 19.64
N ASP A 449 24.26 6.60 20.10
CA ASP A 449 23.92 6.63 21.53
C ASP A 449 22.99 5.45 21.91
N PRO A 450 23.36 4.63 22.93
CA PRO A 450 22.52 3.55 23.44
C PRO A 450 21.14 3.98 23.95
N THR A 451 20.96 5.25 24.31
CA THR A 451 19.68 5.79 24.83
C THR A 451 18.69 6.14 23.72
N GLN A 452 19.09 6.12 22.46
CA GLN A 452 18.20 6.41 21.34
C GLN A 452 17.02 5.43 21.29
N LYS A 453 15.82 5.97 21.00
CA LYS A 453 14.57 5.20 20.93
C LYS A 453 14.66 4.00 19.96
N SER A 454 15.37 4.14 18.86
CA SER A 454 15.61 3.05 17.91
C SER A 454 16.37 1.90 18.54
N ARG A 455 17.47 2.22 19.26
CA ARG A 455 18.32 1.23 19.92
C ARG A 455 17.58 0.49 21.02
N GLN A 456 16.81 1.20 21.83
CA GLN A 456 15.95 0.62 22.87
C GLN A 456 14.88 -0.32 22.27
N LYS A 457 14.28 0.08 21.14
CA LYS A 457 13.32 -0.78 20.43
C LYS A 457 13.98 -2.07 19.95
N TYR A 458 15.16 -2.01 19.33
CA TYR A 458 15.84 -3.22 18.85
C TYR A 458 16.35 -4.09 20.01
N ASN A 459 16.80 -3.52 21.10
CA ASN A 459 17.11 -4.29 22.31
C ASN A 459 15.88 -5.06 22.80
N SER A 460 14.68 -4.48 22.71
CA SER A 460 13.43 -5.18 23.04
C SER A 460 13.13 -6.31 22.05
N VAL A 461 13.38 -6.14 20.75
CA VAL A 461 13.28 -7.22 19.77
C VAL A 461 14.25 -8.36 20.09
N HIS A 462 15.51 -8.04 20.41
CA HIS A 462 16.52 -9.04 20.76
C HIS A 462 16.14 -9.83 22.01
N LYS A 463 15.59 -9.17 23.05
CA LYS A 463 15.07 -9.86 24.24
C LYS A 463 13.96 -10.85 23.89
N LEU A 464 13.04 -10.48 22.99
CA LEU A 464 11.98 -11.37 22.53
C LEU A 464 12.53 -12.54 21.70
N LEU A 465 13.51 -12.28 20.82
CA LEU A 465 14.16 -13.33 20.02
C LEU A 465 14.95 -14.32 20.91
N SER A 466 15.69 -13.81 21.90
CA SER A 466 16.45 -14.65 22.83
C SER A 466 15.56 -15.54 23.72
N ALA A 467 14.34 -15.09 24.02
CA ALA A 467 13.36 -15.87 24.77
C ALA A 467 12.58 -16.85 23.88
N PHE A 468 12.67 -16.70 22.57
CA PHE A 468 11.97 -17.57 21.62
C PHE A 468 12.69 -18.90 21.44
N LYS A 469 12.01 -20.00 21.74
CA LYS A 469 12.53 -21.34 21.44
C LYS A 469 12.52 -21.53 19.93
N THR A 470 13.67 -21.38 19.33
CA THR A 470 13.84 -21.66 17.90
C THR A 470 13.66 -23.14 17.63
N PRO A 471 13.06 -23.51 16.49
CA PRO A 471 13.06 -24.90 16.03
C PRO A 471 14.49 -25.41 15.78
N ASP A 472 14.67 -26.72 15.79
CA ASP A 472 15.93 -27.36 15.39
C ASP A 472 16.41 -26.82 14.03
N ASN A 473 17.72 -26.67 13.87
CA ASN A 473 18.39 -26.04 12.71
C ASN A 473 18.26 -24.52 12.55
N VAL A 474 17.70 -23.79 13.52
CA VAL A 474 17.68 -22.33 13.53
C VAL A 474 18.52 -21.80 14.68
N LYS A 475 19.45 -20.90 14.39
CA LYS A 475 20.29 -20.18 15.38
C LYS A 475 20.07 -18.67 15.27
#